data_ed3a9f93de4bad415ca562d448337674
#
_entry.id   ed3a9f93de4bad415ca562d448337674
#
_cell.length_a   1.000
_cell.length_b   1.000
_cell.length_c   1.000
_cell.angle_alpha   90.00
_cell.angle_beta   90.00
_cell.angle_gamma   90.00
#
_symmetry.space_group_name_H-M   'P 1'
#
loop_
_entity.id
_entity.type
_entity.pdbx_description
1 polymer ?
#
loop_
_entity_poly.entity_id
_entity_poly.type
_entity_poly.pdbx_seq_one_letter_code
_entity_poly.pdbx_strand_id
1 'polypeptide(L)'
;MRAMKILALAIILAASGCARGDKLSEQPAQAAAQIQSWVPVGTSLADAQHIMEQHQFKCSVMTNSSFGDLKAADFLYCDHSESAGSPVIRRWQVALVLSDSKIADVRVSTGLVGP
;
A
#
# COMPACT_ATOMS: atom_id res chain seq x y z
N MET A 1 -10.90 -40.83 7.59
CA MET A 1 -10.81 -40.33 7.68
C MET A 1 -10.45 -39.43 7.65
N ARG A 2 -10.57 -39.07 7.62
CA ARG A 2 -10.33 -38.25 7.65
C ARG A 2 -9.37 -37.72 7.59
N ALA A 3 -9.07 -37.48 7.66
CA ALA A 3 -8.02 -36.96 7.80
C ALA A 3 -7.55 -36.40 6.70
N MET A 4 -7.60 -36.61 6.13
CA MET A 4 -7.12 -36.14 5.21
C MET A 4 -7.41 -35.12 4.84
N LYS A 5 -7.97 -34.70 4.82
CA LYS A 5 -8.34 -33.74 4.51
C LYS A 5 -7.58 -32.81 4.75
N ILE A 6 -7.19 -32.56 5.25
CA ILE A 6 -6.45 -31.74 5.69
C ILE A 6 -5.50 -31.29 4.91
N LEU A 7 -5.02 -31.77 4.58
CA LEU A 7 -4.04 -31.46 3.96
C LEU A 7 -4.21 -30.53 3.07
N ALA A 8 -4.83 -30.59 2.62
CA ALA A 8 -5.13 -29.78 1.58
C ALA A 8 -4.78 -28.42 1.92
N LEU A 9 -5.29 -27.99 2.84
CA LEU A 9 -5.08 -26.80 3.25
C LEU A 9 -3.78 -26.33 3.11
N ALA A 10 -3.02 -27.01 3.49
CA ALA A 10 -1.72 -26.58 3.54
C ALA A 10 -1.35 -25.87 2.30
N ILE A 11 -1.63 -26.30 1.38
CA ILE A 11 -1.29 -25.77 0.19
C ILE A 11 -1.50 -24.38 0.07
N ILE A 12 -2.46 -23.98 0.46
CA ILE A 12 -2.69 -22.69 0.42
C ILE A 12 -1.59 -21.86 0.62
N LEU A 13 -0.92 -22.10 1.53
CA LEU A 13 0.11 -21.34 1.75
C LEU A 13 0.85 -21.08 0.63
N ALA A 14 0.94 -21.84 -0.10
CA ALA A 14 1.76 -21.68 -1.22
C ALA A 14 1.45 -20.35 -1.76
N ALA A 15 0.29 -20.10 -1.81
CA ALA A 15 -0.12 -18.89 -2.36
C ALA A 15 0.54 -17.75 -1.73
N SER A 16 0.67 -17.79 -0.52
CA SER A 16 1.22 -16.66 0.11
C SER A 16 2.59 -16.35 -0.41
N GLY A 17 3.29 -17.30 -0.79
CA GLY A 17 4.61 -17.02 -1.25
C GLY A 17 4.64 -16.17 -2.49
N CYS A 18 3.62 -16.18 -3.22
CA CYS A 18 3.63 -15.47 -4.46
C CYS A 18 3.64 -13.98 -4.28
N ALA A 19 3.13 -13.52 -3.24
CA ALA A 19 3.01 -12.09 -3.08
C ALA A 19 4.34 -11.44 -2.88
N ARG A 20 5.27 -12.23 -2.45
CA ARG A 20 6.50 -11.69 -2.12
C ARG A 20 7.28 -11.26 -3.31
N GLY A 21 7.88 -10.17 -3.28
CA GLY A 21 8.73 -9.74 -4.33
C GLY A 21 8.05 -9.10 -5.53
N ASP A 22 6.75 -9.01 -5.50
CA ASP A 22 6.07 -8.39 -6.60
C ASP A 22 6.40 -6.92 -6.63
N LYS A 23 6.68 -6.41 -7.80
CA LYS A 23 6.92 -4.99 -7.95
C LYS A 23 5.61 -4.26 -7.84
N LEU A 24 5.67 -3.05 -7.30
CA LEU A 24 4.49 -2.22 -7.20
C LEU A 24 4.09 -1.76 -8.60
N SER A 25 2.83 -1.88 -8.92
CA SER A 25 2.32 -1.51 -10.23
C SER A 25 2.43 -0.02 -10.47
N GLU A 26 2.65 0.36 -11.71
CA GLU A 26 2.67 1.76 -12.11
C GLU A 26 1.26 2.27 -12.34
N GLN A 27 0.29 1.38 -12.41
CA GLN A 27 -1.10 1.78 -12.59
C GLN A 27 -1.72 2.07 -11.24
N PRO A 28 -2.27 3.27 -11.02
CA PRO A 28 -2.75 3.65 -9.70
C PRO A 28 -3.75 2.67 -9.07
N ALA A 29 -4.69 2.18 -9.86
CA ALA A 29 -5.70 1.27 -9.31
C ALA A 29 -5.09 -0.06 -8.89
N GLN A 30 -4.13 -0.58 -9.67
CA GLN A 30 -3.47 -1.82 -9.32
C GLN A 30 -2.56 -1.64 -8.12
N ALA A 31 -1.85 -0.52 -8.07
CA ALA A 31 -1.00 -0.21 -6.94
C ALA A 31 -1.84 -0.09 -5.66
N ALA A 32 -3.00 0.53 -5.76
CA ALA A 32 -3.88 0.67 -4.61
C ALA A 32 -4.32 -0.71 -4.11
N ALA A 33 -4.64 -1.63 -5.02
CA ALA A 33 -5.03 -2.98 -4.64
C ALA A 33 -3.87 -3.72 -3.97
N GLN A 34 -2.66 -3.55 -4.49
CA GLN A 34 -1.48 -4.18 -3.90
C GLN A 34 -1.25 -3.65 -2.49
N ILE A 35 -1.33 -2.34 -2.32
CA ILE A 35 -1.13 -1.73 -1.01
C ILE A 35 -2.24 -2.16 -0.05
N GLN A 36 -3.46 -2.25 -0.53
CA GLN A 36 -4.56 -2.67 0.31
C GLN A 36 -4.39 -4.12 0.78
N SER A 37 -3.71 -4.95 0.01
CA SER A 37 -3.40 -6.30 0.45
C SER A 37 -2.38 -6.29 1.59
N TRP A 38 -1.51 -5.30 1.65
CA TRP A 38 -0.56 -5.16 2.75
C TRP A 38 -1.23 -4.53 3.97
N VAL A 39 -2.10 -3.57 3.71
CA VAL A 39 -2.72 -2.76 4.76
C VAL A 39 -4.23 -2.79 4.55
N PRO A 40 -4.90 -3.83 5.01
CA PRO A 40 -6.35 -3.94 4.82
C PRO A 40 -7.09 -2.85 5.57
N VAL A 41 -8.31 -2.59 5.11
CA VAL A 41 -9.20 -1.66 5.82
C VAL A 41 -9.35 -2.16 7.25
N GLY A 42 -9.27 -1.25 8.20
CA GLY A 42 -9.34 -1.59 9.61
C GLY A 42 -7.98 -1.69 10.29
N THR A 43 -6.89 -1.65 9.53
CA THR A 43 -5.55 -1.66 10.12
C THR A 43 -5.35 -0.36 10.90
N SER A 44 -4.73 -0.47 12.06
CA SER A 44 -4.47 0.72 12.87
C SER A 44 -3.43 1.63 12.20
N LEU A 45 -3.48 2.89 12.53
CA LEU A 45 -2.51 3.85 11.99
C LEU A 45 -1.06 3.41 12.26
N ALA A 46 -0.79 2.99 13.48
CA ALA A 46 0.57 2.60 13.83
C ALA A 46 1.05 1.39 13.02
N ASP A 47 0.19 0.39 12.87
CA ASP A 47 0.55 -0.80 12.10
C ASP A 47 0.69 -0.45 10.61
N ALA A 48 -0.19 0.39 10.10
CA ALA A 48 -0.14 0.79 8.70
C ALA A 48 1.18 1.50 8.40
N GLN A 49 1.57 2.41 9.27
CA GLN A 49 2.81 3.15 9.07
C GLN A 49 4.00 2.19 9.07
N HIS A 50 4.03 1.26 10.02
CA HIS A 50 5.11 0.30 10.12
C HIS A 50 5.19 -0.56 8.86
N ILE A 51 4.06 -1.05 8.37
CA ILE A 51 4.01 -1.88 7.17
C ILE A 51 4.51 -1.10 5.96
N MET A 52 4.03 0.14 5.79
CA MET A 52 4.45 0.93 4.64
C MET A 52 5.95 1.24 4.69
N GLU A 53 6.47 1.49 5.88
CA GLU A 53 7.90 1.74 6.02
C GLU A 53 8.72 0.50 5.69
N GLN A 54 8.20 -0.69 5.99
CA GLN A 54 8.87 -1.92 5.61
C GLN A 54 8.91 -2.09 4.09
N HIS A 55 7.99 -1.47 3.38
CA HIS A 55 7.95 -1.50 1.92
C HIS A 55 8.67 -0.28 1.32
N GLN A 56 9.50 0.37 2.11
CA GLN A 56 10.36 1.46 1.65
C GLN A 56 9.62 2.77 1.39
N PHE A 57 8.47 2.94 1.97
CA PHE A 57 7.75 4.22 1.87
C PHE A 57 8.15 5.13 3.04
N LYS A 58 8.15 6.42 2.79
CA LYS A 58 8.31 7.40 3.84
C LYS A 58 6.94 7.95 4.15
N CYS A 59 6.55 7.94 5.40
CA CYS A 59 5.19 8.26 5.80
C CYS A 59 5.12 9.42 6.76
N SER A 60 4.01 10.18 6.67
CA SER A 60 3.71 11.21 7.66
C SER A 60 2.19 11.34 7.78
N VAL A 61 1.73 11.69 8.96
CA VAL A 61 0.31 11.85 9.21
C VAL A 61 -0.12 13.24 8.79
N MET A 62 -1.18 13.32 8.00
CA MET A 62 -1.74 14.58 7.53
C MET A 62 -3.14 14.73 8.07
N THR A 63 -3.47 15.92 8.56
CA THR A 63 -4.80 16.17 9.08
C THR A 63 -5.43 17.32 8.32
N ASN A 64 -6.71 17.20 8.05
CA ASN A 64 -7.49 18.21 7.35
C ASN A 64 -6.76 18.66 6.08
N SER A 65 -6.31 17.70 5.31
CA SER A 65 -5.49 17.94 4.13
C SER A 65 -6.13 17.38 2.87
N SER A 66 -5.57 17.70 1.73
CA SER A 66 -6.10 17.24 0.44
C SER A 66 -5.13 16.29 -0.24
N PHE A 67 -5.68 15.36 -1.00
CA PHE A 67 -4.88 14.45 -1.82
C PHE A 67 -5.73 14.16 -3.07
N GLY A 68 -5.32 14.72 -4.22
CA GLY A 68 -6.12 14.63 -5.42
C GLY A 68 -7.46 15.30 -5.19
N ASP A 69 -8.53 14.58 -5.43
CA ASP A 69 -9.87 15.13 -5.22
C ASP A 69 -10.39 14.84 -3.80
N LEU A 70 -9.60 14.18 -2.97
CA LEU A 70 -9.94 13.98 -1.57
C LEU A 70 -9.65 15.28 -0.82
N LYS A 71 -10.64 15.82 -0.14
CA LYS A 71 -10.51 17.13 0.52
C LYS A 71 -10.76 17.04 2.01
N ALA A 72 -10.07 17.86 2.76
CA ALA A 72 -10.29 18.02 4.19
C ALA A 72 -10.33 16.68 4.91
N ALA A 73 -9.35 15.84 4.66
CA ALA A 73 -9.31 14.48 5.19
C ALA A 73 -8.09 14.26 6.07
N ASP A 74 -8.20 13.26 6.93
CA ASP A 74 -7.06 12.82 7.71
C ASP A 74 -6.55 11.55 7.05
N PHE A 75 -5.25 11.48 6.80
CA PHE A 75 -4.68 10.31 6.16
C PHE A 75 -3.21 10.17 6.50
N LEU A 76 -2.70 8.95 6.35
CA LEU A 76 -1.27 8.71 6.42
C LEU A 76 -0.74 8.86 4.99
N TYR A 77 0.08 9.85 4.78
CA TYR A 77 0.66 10.11 3.47
C TYR A 77 1.96 9.33 3.36
N CYS A 78 2.11 8.54 2.34
CA CYS A 78 3.31 7.74 2.13
C CYS A 78 3.83 7.96 0.71
N ASP A 79 5.14 7.97 0.58
CA ASP A 79 5.79 8.32 -0.67
C ASP A 79 6.94 7.36 -0.91
N HIS A 80 7.07 6.87 -2.14
CA HIS A 80 8.15 5.99 -2.53
C HIS A 80 8.60 6.35 -3.94
N SER A 81 9.89 6.35 -4.16
CA SER A 81 10.46 6.70 -5.47
C SER A 81 11.47 5.66 -5.89
N GLU A 82 11.55 5.41 -7.17
CA GLU A 82 12.53 4.50 -7.76
C GLU A 82 13.08 5.12 -9.04
N SER A 83 14.30 4.79 -9.39
CA SER A 83 14.85 5.23 -10.66
C SER A 83 14.09 4.57 -11.82
N ALA A 84 13.73 5.36 -12.80
CA ALA A 84 13.08 4.87 -14.00
C ALA A 84 13.98 5.12 -15.23
N GLY A 85 15.27 5.19 -14.99
CA GLY A 85 16.23 5.52 -16.03
C GLY A 85 16.71 6.93 -15.75
N SER A 86 17.89 7.05 -15.15
CA SER A 86 18.44 8.35 -14.78
C SER A 86 18.37 9.33 -15.94
N PRO A 87 17.91 10.55 -15.74
CA PRO A 87 17.58 11.17 -14.45
C PRO A 87 16.09 11.11 -14.09
N VAL A 88 15.34 10.22 -14.69
CA VAL A 88 13.90 10.15 -14.47
C VAL A 88 13.60 9.26 -13.25
N ILE A 89 12.67 9.68 -12.43
CA ILE A 89 12.28 8.98 -11.23
C ILE A 89 10.80 8.64 -11.30
N ARG A 90 10.46 7.38 -10.97
CA ARG A 90 9.08 6.96 -10.86
C ARG A 90 8.67 7.15 -9.40
N ARG A 91 7.50 7.68 -9.19
CA ARG A 91 7.07 8.02 -7.85
C ARG A 91 5.66 7.51 -7.59
N TRP A 92 5.46 6.98 -6.40
CA TRP A 92 4.14 6.58 -5.91
C TRP A 92 3.82 7.42 -4.69
N GLN A 93 2.67 8.09 -4.72
CA GLN A 93 2.18 8.85 -3.59
C GLN A 93 0.90 8.17 -3.13
N VAL A 94 0.80 7.88 -1.86
CA VAL A 94 -0.28 7.09 -1.30
C VAL A 94 -0.91 7.84 -0.15
N ALA A 95 -2.24 7.89 -0.13
CA ALA A 95 -2.97 8.40 1.03
C ALA A 95 -3.78 7.24 1.60
N LEU A 96 -3.42 6.81 2.81
CA LEU A 96 -4.18 5.81 3.53
C LEU A 96 -5.16 6.60 4.39
N VAL A 97 -6.41 6.65 3.94
CA VAL A 97 -7.42 7.51 4.57
C VAL A 97 -7.80 6.94 5.93
N LEU A 98 -7.86 7.81 6.92
CA LEU A 98 -8.11 7.41 8.29
C LEU A 98 -9.53 7.71 8.73
N SER A 99 -10.10 6.79 9.51
CA SER A 99 -11.34 6.99 10.20
C SER A 99 -11.16 6.32 11.57
N ASP A 100 -11.31 7.09 12.64
CA ASP A 100 -11.11 6.59 14.01
C ASP A 100 -9.74 5.93 14.18
N SER A 101 -8.74 6.55 13.61
CA SER A 101 -7.33 6.09 13.68
C SER A 101 -7.09 4.72 13.02
N LYS A 102 -7.98 4.33 12.13
CA LYS A 102 -7.83 3.09 11.36
C LYS A 102 -7.97 3.41 9.89
N ILE A 103 -7.37 2.54 9.08
CA ILE A 103 -7.40 2.75 7.63
C ILE A 103 -8.80 2.46 7.10
N ALA A 104 -9.35 3.41 6.36
CA ALA A 104 -10.68 3.28 5.78
C ALA A 104 -10.63 3.15 4.25
N ASP A 105 -9.59 3.65 3.61
CA ASP A 105 -9.50 3.63 2.16
C ASP A 105 -8.05 3.86 1.75
N VAL A 106 -7.71 3.50 0.53
CA VAL A 106 -6.37 3.68 -0.03
C VAL A 106 -6.49 4.44 -1.35
N ARG A 107 -5.77 5.55 -1.46
CA ARG A 107 -5.71 6.34 -2.67
C ARG A 107 -4.28 6.40 -3.16
N VAL A 108 -4.06 6.23 -4.45
CA VAL A 108 -2.70 6.21 -5.01
C VAL A 108 -2.61 7.13 -6.21
N SER A 109 -1.52 7.85 -6.30
CA SER A 109 -1.17 8.64 -7.46
C SER A 109 0.21 8.20 -7.90
N THR A 110 0.42 8.01 -9.18
CA THR A 110 1.72 7.62 -9.72
C THR A 110 2.15 8.62 -10.77
N GLY A 111 3.44 8.68 -11.01
CA GLY A 111 3.95 9.57 -12.03
C GLY A 111 5.43 9.43 -12.24
N LEU A 112 5.92 10.14 -13.24
CA LEU A 112 7.34 10.23 -13.52
C LEU A 112 7.77 11.66 -13.24
N VAL A 113 8.90 11.79 -12.59
CA VAL A 113 9.47 13.10 -12.29
C VAL A 113 10.79 13.17 -13.02
N GLY A 114 10.96 14.14 -13.88
CA GLY A 114 12.17 14.28 -14.66
C GLY A 114 12.96 15.50 -14.28
N PRO A 115 14.06 15.75 -14.97
CA PRO A 115 14.88 16.90 -14.71
C PRO A 115 14.22 18.20 -15.12
#